data_eceb8b6df0b4006d2ba988d4d40e454e
#
_entry.id   eceb8b6df0b4006d2ba988d4d40e454e
#
_cell.length_a   1.000
_cell.length_b   1.000
_cell.length_c   1.000
_cell.angle_alpha   90.00
_cell.angle_beta   90.00
_cell.angle_gamma   90.00
#
_symmetry.space_group_name_H-M   'P 1'
#
loop_
_entity.id
_entity.type
_entity.pdbx_description
1 polymer ?
#
loop_
_entity_poly.entity_id
_entity_poly.type
_entity_poly.pdbx_seq_one_letter_code
_entity_poly.pdbx_strand_id
1 'polypeptide(L)'
;YSLALFIAQILVILGTIFLYVLQKVIAKVEKPWYIYLASIAGVAFVGTLVLWIALPNLFNSMVSNLLQFFTNSETAATIQEMSSWSLDLASSSFNIGLLLALGGFAVLIWKIIRDKSPAALFVFIWSIFMFLATVAHIRWEYFFAVNIALLAAVCVSWAISFAGAEVAKLFGKKQQTEVSVGKKSRKVVTTASDK
;
A
#
# COMPACT_ATOMS: atom_id res chain seq x y z
N TYR A 1 4.05 17.89 -31.13
CA TYR A 1 3.57 16.85 -30.18
C TYR A 1 4.61 15.75 -29.94
N SER A 2 5.37 15.35 -30.93
CA SER A 2 6.32 14.25 -30.85
C SER A 2 7.58 14.56 -30.02
N LEU A 3 8.12 15.76 -30.11
CA LEU A 3 9.39 16.13 -29.44
C LEU A 3 9.24 16.19 -27.91
N ALA A 4 8.15 16.78 -27.40
CA ALA A 4 7.91 16.87 -25.97
C ALA A 4 7.67 15.48 -25.32
N LEU A 5 6.94 14.60 -26.00
CA LEU A 5 6.74 13.22 -25.57
C LEU A 5 8.05 12.43 -25.58
N PHE A 6 8.89 12.62 -26.59
CA PHE A 6 10.20 11.98 -26.68
C PHE A 6 11.13 12.43 -25.55
N ILE A 7 11.19 13.73 -25.26
CA ILE A 7 11.96 14.26 -24.13
C ILE A 7 11.43 13.71 -22.81
N ALA A 8 10.11 13.65 -22.61
CA ALA A 8 9.52 13.09 -21.40
C ALA A 8 9.90 11.62 -21.21
N GLN A 9 9.89 10.79 -22.25
CA GLN A 9 10.32 9.40 -22.19
C GLN A 9 11.79 9.26 -21.81
N ILE A 10 12.67 10.07 -22.39
CA ILE A 10 14.10 10.08 -22.05
C ILE A 10 14.29 10.44 -20.58
N LEU A 11 13.58 11.46 -20.07
CA LEU A 11 13.66 11.87 -18.68
C LEU A 11 13.21 10.76 -17.73
N VAL A 12 12.15 10.02 -18.07
CA VAL A 12 11.70 8.87 -17.28
C VAL A 12 12.75 7.75 -17.23
N ILE A 13 13.37 7.44 -18.38
CA ILE A 13 14.44 6.42 -18.46
C ILE A 13 15.65 6.86 -17.63
N LEU A 14 16.10 8.10 -17.77
CA LEU A 14 17.22 8.65 -17.01
C LEU A 14 16.92 8.66 -15.50
N GLY A 15 15.70 9.04 -15.11
CA GLY A 15 15.24 9.01 -13.74
C GLY A 15 15.25 7.59 -13.15
N THR A 16 14.81 6.60 -13.93
CA THR A 16 14.81 5.20 -13.52
C THR A 16 16.24 4.67 -13.32
N ILE A 17 17.14 4.96 -14.27
CA ILE A 17 18.57 4.59 -14.17
C ILE A 17 19.20 5.24 -12.94
N PHE A 18 18.91 6.52 -12.72
CA PHE A 18 19.41 7.27 -11.55
C PHE A 18 18.94 6.64 -10.23
N LEU A 19 17.66 6.31 -10.11
CA LEU A 19 17.11 5.66 -8.92
C LEU A 19 17.74 4.27 -8.70
N TYR A 20 17.97 3.51 -9.76
CA TYR A 20 18.65 2.22 -9.67
C TYR A 20 20.10 2.35 -9.17
N VAL A 21 20.84 3.30 -9.70
CA VAL A 21 22.22 3.58 -9.25
C VAL A 21 22.23 4.03 -7.80
N LEU A 22 21.33 4.93 -7.43
CA LEU A 22 21.16 5.41 -6.05
C LEU A 22 20.89 4.26 -5.08
N GLN A 23 19.97 3.37 -5.43
CA GLN A 23 19.68 2.17 -4.63
C GLN A 23 20.92 1.29 -4.45
N LYS A 24 21.69 1.07 -5.52
CA LYS A 24 22.89 0.25 -5.48
C LYS A 24 24.02 0.86 -4.63
N VAL A 25 24.15 2.17 -4.67
CA VAL A 25 25.12 2.92 -3.84
C VAL A 25 24.71 2.85 -2.37
N ILE A 26 23.44 3.08 -2.04
CA ILE A 26 22.96 3.06 -0.64
C ILE A 26 23.00 1.64 -0.07
N ALA A 27 22.69 0.60 -0.87
CA ALA A 27 22.76 -0.80 -0.45
C ALA A 27 24.18 -1.22 -0.05
N LYS A 28 25.23 -0.65 -0.67
CA LYS A 28 26.63 -0.91 -0.30
C LYS A 28 27.04 -0.34 1.06
N VAL A 29 26.29 0.61 1.60
CA VAL A 29 26.67 1.36 2.82
C VAL A 29 26.00 0.79 4.07
N GLU A 30 25.25 -0.32 3.97
CA GLU A 30 24.53 -1.00 5.07
C GLU A 30 23.68 -0.04 5.95
N LYS A 31 23.19 1.04 5.38
CA LYS A 31 22.44 2.06 6.09
C LYS A 31 20.96 1.71 6.20
N PRO A 32 20.26 2.18 7.24
CA PRO A 32 18.87 1.89 7.46
C PRO A 32 17.96 2.40 6.32
N TRP A 33 16.88 1.70 6.05
CA TRP A 33 15.95 1.90 4.93
C TRP A 33 15.41 3.33 4.78
N TYR A 34 15.28 4.08 5.88
CA TYR A 34 14.80 5.47 5.85
C TYR A 34 15.77 6.41 5.13
N ILE A 35 17.05 6.07 5.03
CA ILE A 35 18.03 6.89 4.28
C ILE A 35 17.74 6.83 2.79
N TYR A 36 17.26 5.69 2.29
CA TYR A 36 16.81 5.58 0.91
C TYR A 36 15.62 6.51 0.63
N LEU A 37 14.62 6.52 1.52
CA LEU A 37 13.48 7.44 1.40
C LEU A 37 13.92 8.91 1.50
N ALA A 38 14.78 9.24 2.45
CA ALA A 38 15.32 10.59 2.62
C ALA A 38 16.12 11.03 1.38
N SER A 39 16.86 10.12 0.76
CA SER A 39 17.61 10.41 -0.47
C SER A 39 16.68 10.69 -1.64
N ILE A 40 15.61 9.90 -1.81
CA ILE A 40 14.60 10.15 -2.86
C ILE A 40 13.91 11.50 -2.62
N ALA A 41 13.51 11.77 -1.38
CA ALA A 41 12.87 13.04 -1.02
C ALA A 41 13.83 14.23 -1.25
N GLY A 42 15.10 14.08 -0.90
CA GLY A 42 16.14 15.09 -1.15
C GLY A 42 16.35 15.37 -2.63
N VAL A 43 16.43 14.32 -3.44
CA VAL A 43 16.56 14.46 -4.91
C VAL A 43 15.32 15.10 -5.53
N ALA A 44 14.12 14.70 -5.10
CA ALA A 44 12.87 15.29 -5.54
C ALA A 44 12.82 16.80 -5.17
N PHE A 45 13.20 17.15 -3.94
CA PHE A 45 13.24 18.53 -3.47
C PHE A 45 14.24 19.38 -4.28
N VAL A 46 15.47 18.88 -4.46
CA VAL A 46 16.50 19.59 -5.26
C VAL A 46 16.06 19.71 -6.71
N GLY A 47 15.51 18.64 -7.30
CA GLY A 47 14.98 18.67 -8.67
C GLY A 47 13.87 19.70 -8.84
N THR A 48 12.95 19.80 -7.88
CA THR A 48 11.87 20.80 -7.85
C THR A 48 12.43 22.23 -7.76
N LEU A 49 13.42 22.43 -6.89
CA LEU A 49 14.12 23.73 -6.73
C LEU A 49 14.84 24.16 -8.02
N VAL A 50 15.56 23.23 -8.64
CA VAL A 50 16.25 23.48 -9.91
C VAL A 50 15.23 23.83 -11.01
N LEU A 51 14.11 23.12 -11.08
CA LEU A 51 13.05 23.37 -12.05
C LEU A 51 12.41 24.74 -11.84
N TRP A 52 12.18 25.13 -10.60
CA TRP A 52 11.64 26.44 -10.24
C TRP A 52 12.57 27.59 -10.64
N ILE A 53 13.90 27.44 -10.41
CA ILE A 53 14.88 28.50 -10.70
C ILE A 53 15.23 28.55 -12.19
N ALA A 54 15.47 27.40 -12.82
CA ALA A 54 15.96 27.33 -14.19
C ALA A 54 14.83 27.48 -15.24
N LEU A 55 13.62 26.98 -14.93
CA LEU A 55 12.49 26.93 -15.86
C LEU A 55 11.17 27.36 -15.18
N PRO A 56 11.06 28.62 -14.72
CA PRO A 56 9.91 29.08 -13.93
C PRO A 56 8.57 28.93 -14.65
N ASN A 57 8.54 29.15 -15.96
CA ASN A 57 7.32 29.01 -16.76
C ASN A 57 6.82 27.57 -16.82
N LEU A 58 7.75 26.61 -16.92
CA LEU A 58 7.43 25.19 -16.95
C LEU A 58 6.98 24.72 -15.57
N PHE A 59 7.66 25.17 -14.52
CA PHE A 59 7.28 24.89 -13.14
C PHE A 59 5.87 25.41 -12.83
N ASN A 60 5.58 26.67 -13.13
CA ASN A 60 4.26 27.26 -12.91
C ASN A 60 3.17 26.54 -13.71
N SER A 61 3.45 26.13 -14.94
CA SER A 61 2.52 25.34 -15.75
C SER A 61 2.25 23.96 -15.13
N MET A 62 3.28 23.28 -14.62
CA MET A 62 3.13 22.00 -13.93
C MET A 62 2.32 22.14 -12.64
N VAL A 63 2.62 23.15 -11.82
CA VAL A 63 1.90 23.45 -10.58
C VAL A 63 0.45 23.81 -10.87
N SER A 64 0.20 24.66 -11.87
CA SER A 64 -1.16 25.02 -12.30
C SER A 64 -1.96 23.79 -12.74
N ASN A 65 -1.38 22.94 -13.59
CA ASN A 65 -2.03 21.69 -14.02
C ASN A 65 -2.30 20.74 -12.87
N LEU A 66 -1.36 20.66 -11.90
CA LEU A 66 -1.55 19.84 -10.70
C LEU A 66 -2.67 20.38 -9.81
N LEU A 67 -2.72 21.70 -9.63
CA LEU A 67 -3.79 22.35 -8.86
C LEU A 67 -5.14 22.21 -9.57
N GLN A 68 -5.18 22.36 -10.89
CA GLN A 68 -6.39 22.13 -11.69
C GLN A 68 -6.90 20.70 -11.59
N PHE A 69 -6.02 19.73 -11.34
CA PHE A 69 -6.43 18.35 -11.08
C PHE A 69 -7.31 18.23 -9.82
N PHE A 70 -7.08 19.09 -8.82
CA PHE A 70 -7.83 19.09 -7.55
C PHE A 70 -8.93 20.17 -7.50
N THR A 71 -8.97 21.10 -8.48
CA THR A 71 -9.97 22.15 -8.54
C THR A 71 -11.00 21.83 -9.63
N ASN A 72 -12.28 21.83 -9.26
CA ASN A 72 -13.36 21.71 -10.23
C ASN A 72 -13.50 23.03 -10.99
N SER A 73 -13.22 23.04 -12.29
CA SER A 73 -13.59 24.16 -13.14
C SER A 73 -15.10 24.17 -13.39
N GLU A 74 -15.69 25.35 -13.63
CA GLU A 74 -17.14 25.46 -13.94
C GLU A 74 -17.54 24.61 -15.16
N THR A 75 -16.65 24.47 -16.14
CA THR A 75 -16.83 23.59 -17.29
C THR A 75 -16.75 22.11 -16.93
N ALA A 76 -15.98 21.74 -15.91
CA ALA A 76 -15.89 20.35 -15.43
C ALA A 76 -17.16 19.93 -14.68
N ALA A 77 -17.86 20.85 -14.05
CA ALA A 77 -19.10 20.57 -13.33
C ALA A 77 -20.26 20.13 -14.28
N THR A 78 -20.19 20.44 -15.57
CA THR A 78 -21.16 19.98 -16.57
C THR A 78 -20.92 18.57 -17.06
N ILE A 79 -19.72 18.00 -16.80
CA ILE A 79 -19.34 16.66 -17.21
C ILE A 79 -19.38 15.78 -15.95
N GLN A 80 -20.34 14.85 -15.90
CA GLN A 80 -20.57 13.99 -14.75
C GLN A 80 -19.29 13.22 -14.32
N GLU A 81 -18.44 12.84 -15.26
CA GLU A 81 -17.17 12.14 -15.00
C GLU A 81 -16.11 13.00 -14.31
N MET A 82 -16.25 14.33 -14.32
CA MET A 82 -15.34 15.27 -13.67
C MET A 82 -15.89 15.78 -12.34
N SER A 83 -17.06 15.32 -11.91
CA SER A 83 -17.61 15.65 -10.61
C SER A 83 -16.76 15.09 -9.47
N SER A 84 -16.82 15.74 -8.32
CA SER A 84 -16.16 15.24 -7.11
C SER A 84 -16.84 13.95 -6.62
N TRP A 85 -16.02 13.02 -6.14
CA TRP A 85 -16.48 11.78 -5.57
C TRP A 85 -17.13 12.02 -4.19
N SER A 86 -18.24 11.33 -3.90
CA SER A 86 -18.96 11.45 -2.64
C SER A 86 -18.97 10.12 -1.88
N LEU A 87 -19.13 10.20 -0.55
CA LEU A 87 -19.23 9.00 0.29
C LEU A 87 -20.48 8.15 -0.05
N ASP A 88 -21.56 8.77 -0.46
CA ASP A 88 -22.79 8.07 -0.87
C ASP A 88 -22.52 7.24 -2.12
N LEU A 89 -21.80 7.80 -3.07
CA LEU A 89 -21.39 7.09 -4.27
C LEU A 89 -20.42 5.94 -3.93
N ALA A 90 -19.44 6.20 -3.05
CA ALA A 90 -18.53 5.18 -2.57
C ALA A 90 -19.24 4.00 -1.94
N SER A 91 -20.22 4.28 -1.08
CA SER A 91 -21.01 3.24 -0.39
C SER A 91 -21.87 2.43 -1.35
N SER A 92 -22.43 3.07 -2.38
CA SER A 92 -23.23 2.38 -3.40
C SER A 92 -22.37 1.53 -4.35
N SER A 93 -21.16 2.00 -4.72
CA SER A 93 -20.27 1.30 -5.64
C SER A 93 -19.52 0.15 -4.98
N PHE A 94 -19.03 0.34 -3.76
CA PHE A 94 -18.09 -0.60 -3.13
C PHE A 94 -18.65 -1.35 -1.92
N ASN A 95 -19.73 -0.85 -1.31
CA ASN A 95 -20.43 -1.47 -0.20
C ASN A 95 -19.45 -2.06 0.85
N ILE A 96 -19.54 -3.36 1.15
CA ILE A 96 -18.69 -4.07 2.10
C ILE A 96 -17.19 -4.05 1.72
N GLY A 97 -16.89 -3.91 0.42
CA GLY A 97 -15.51 -3.80 -0.08
C GLY A 97 -14.78 -2.60 0.51
N LEU A 98 -15.47 -1.50 0.77
CA LEU A 98 -14.88 -0.31 1.39
C LEU A 98 -14.45 -0.58 2.84
N LEU A 99 -15.27 -1.30 3.62
CA LEU A 99 -14.92 -1.69 4.99
C LEU A 99 -13.72 -2.65 5.01
N LEU A 100 -13.69 -3.62 4.11
CA LEU A 100 -12.56 -4.53 3.98
C LEU A 100 -11.29 -3.80 3.53
N ALA A 101 -11.41 -2.80 2.66
CA ALA A 101 -10.28 -1.98 2.24
C ALA A 101 -9.72 -1.15 3.40
N LEU A 102 -10.55 -0.56 4.26
CA LEU A 102 -10.11 0.12 5.48
C LEU A 102 -9.38 -0.84 6.42
N GLY A 103 -9.89 -2.06 6.60
CA GLY A 103 -9.19 -3.12 7.33
C GLY A 103 -7.83 -3.46 6.71
N GLY A 104 -7.77 -3.59 5.39
CA GLY A 104 -6.53 -3.82 4.65
C GLY A 104 -5.52 -2.69 4.81
N PHE A 105 -6.00 -1.45 4.82
CA PHE A 105 -5.16 -0.27 5.10
C PHE A 105 -4.52 -0.34 6.49
N ALA A 106 -5.30 -0.69 7.52
CA ALA A 106 -4.80 -0.88 8.88
C ALA A 106 -3.75 -2.00 8.96
N VAL A 107 -3.98 -3.12 8.28
CA VAL A 107 -3.02 -4.23 8.17
C VAL A 107 -1.73 -3.80 7.47
N LEU A 108 -1.81 -2.98 6.40
CA LEU A 108 -0.62 -2.44 5.74
C LEU A 108 0.20 -1.55 6.66
N ILE A 109 -0.44 -0.63 7.39
CA ILE A 109 0.22 0.23 8.38
C ILE A 109 0.94 -0.63 9.43
N TRP A 110 0.26 -1.64 9.95
CA TRP A 110 0.85 -2.56 10.93
C TRP A 110 2.07 -3.30 10.36
N LYS A 111 1.99 -3.81 9.12
CA LYS A 111 3.12 -4.44 8.42
C LYS A 111 4.28 -3.49 8.15
N ILE A 112 4.01 -2.25 7.80
CA ILE A 112 5.05 -1.22 7.58
C ILE A 112 5.84 -0.98 8.87
N ILE A 113 5.13 -0.82 9.99
CA ILE A 113 5.74 -0.51 11.29
C ILE A 113 6.52 -1.71 11.83
N ARG A 114 5.92 -2.91 11.77
CA ARG A 114 6.48 -4.12 12.37
C ARG A 114 7.52 -4.79 11.50
N ASP A 115 7.18 -5.05 10.25
CA ASP A 115 8.00 -5.88 9.35
C ASP A 115 8.92 -5.03 8.47
N LYS A 116 8.76 -3.68 8.49
CA LYS A 116 9.51 -2.72 7.65
C LYS A 116 9.49 -3.13 6.17
N SER A 117 8.35 -3.65 5.71
CA SER A 117 8.18 -4.19 4.36
C SER A 117 8.10 -3.07 3.31
N PRO A 118 9.05 -2.99 2.37
CA PRO A 118 9.01 -1.98 1.30
C PRO A 118 7.84 -2.20 0.34
N ALA A 119 7.42 -3.45 0.15
CA ALA A 119 6.25 -3.76 -0.67
C ALA A 119 4.95 -3.24 -0.06
N ALA A 120 4.78 -3.39 1.28
CA ALA A 120 3.63 -2.84 1.98
C ALA A 120 3.61 -1.31 1.91
N LEU A 121 4.77 -0.65 2.04
CA LEU A 121 4.91 0.79 1.90
C LEU A 121 4.54 1.27 0.50
N PHE A 122 5.00 0.56 -0.54
CA PHE A 122 4.65 0.90 -1.92
C PHE A 122 3.14 0.83 -2.16
N VAL A 123 2.50 -0.27 -1.75
CA VAL A 123 1.04 -0.44 -1.89
C VAL A 123 0.28 0.63 -1.12
N PHE A 124 0.76 0.99 0.08
CA PHE A 124 0.16 2.02 0.91
C PHE A 124 0.21 3.41 0.22
N ILE A 125 1.39 3.83 -0.25
CA ILE A 125 1.56 5.13 -0.94
C ILE A 125 0.73 5.15 -2.23
N TRP A 126 0.76 4.08 -3.01
CA TRP A 126 -0.04 3.93 -4.22
C TRP A 126 -1.53 4.06 -3.94
N SER A 127 -2.02 3.40 -2.89
CA SER A 127 -3.43 3.45 -2.51
C SER A 127 -3.88 4.84 -2.05
N ILE A 128 -3.01 5.57 -1.31
CA ILE A 128 -3.28 6.98 -0.96
C ILE A 128 -3.37 7.83 -2.22
N PHE A 129 -2.42 7.69 -3.15
CA PHE A 129 -2.43 8.46 -4.39
C PHE A 129 -3.71 8.21 -5.19
N MET A 130 -4.12 6.94 -5.36
CA MET A 130 -5.34 6.58 -6.07
C MET A 130 -6.60 7.07 -5.36
N PHE A 131 -6.63 7.03 -4.03
CA PHE A 131 -7.72 7.60 -3.24
C PHE A 131 -7.87 9.10 -3.48
N LEU A 132 -6.77 9.87 -3.39
CA LEU A 132 -6.78 11.32 -3.64
C LEU A 132 -7.22 11.65 -5.07
N ALA A 133 -6.74 10.89 -6.06
CA ALA A 133 -7.15 11.05 -7.45
C ALA A 133 -8.66 10.83 -7.62
N THR A 134 -9.22 9.81 -6.96
CA THR A 134 -10.64 9.49 -7.02
C THR A 134 -11.49 10.56 -6.34
N VAL A 135 -11.06 11.07 -5.19
CA VAL A 135 -11.74 12.19 -4.50
C VAL A 135 -11.79 13.42 -5.40
N ALA A 136 -10.74 13.68 -6.17
CA ALA A 136 -10.71 14.80 -7.09
C ALA A 136 -11.67 14.62 -8.28
N HIS A 137 -11.70 13.44 -8.88
CA HIS A 137 -12.52 13.17 -10.06
C HIS A 137 -13.06 11.74 -10.04
N ILE A 138 -14.36 11.58 -10.18
CA ILE A 138 -15.07 10.29 -10.15
C ILE A 138 -14.58 9.30 -11.22
N ARG A 139 -14.07 9.77 -12.34
CA ARG A 139 -13.53 8.90 -13.40
C ARG A 139 -12.38 8.00 -12.95
N TRP A 140 -11.70 8.33 -11.85
CA TRP A 140 -10.63 7.51 -11.26
C TRP A 140 -11.17 6.37 -10.40
N GLU A 141 -12.47 6.31 -10.16
CA GLU A 141 -13.14 5.28 -9.37
C GLU A 141 -12.86 3.87 -9.92
N TYR A 142 -12.84 3.71 -11.25
CA TYR A 142 -12.51 2.43 -11.87
C TYR A 142 -11.12 1.90 -11.51
N PHE A 143 -10.15 2.79 -11.46
CA PHE A 143 -8.79 2.42 -11.05
C PHE A 143 -8.70 2.22 -9.53
N PHE A 144 -9.47 2.98 -8.77
CA PHE A 144 -9.56 2.83 -7.33
C PHE A 144 -10.24 1.52 -6.94
N ALA A 145 -11.16 0.99 -7.72
CA ALA A 145 -11.77 -0.32 -7.51
C ALA A 145 -10.73 -1.44 -7.41
N VAL A 146 -9.67 -1.38 -8.24
CA VAL A 146 -8.54 -2.34 -8.17
C VAL A 146 -7.82 -2.24 -6.83
N ASN A 147 -7.61 -1.02 -6.32
CA ASN A 147 -6.99 -0.81 -5.01
C ASN A 147 -7.86 -1.33 -3.87
N ILE A 148 -9.19 -1.11 -3.94
CA ILE A 148 -10.14 -1.64 -2.96
C ILE A 148 -10.08 -3.16 -2.95
N ALA A 149 -10.09 -3.81 -4.11
CA ALA A 149 -9.97 -5.27 -4.21
C ALA A 149 -8.65 -5.79 -3.62
N LEU A 150 -7.55 -5.11 -3.90
CA LEU A 150 -6.22 -5.46 -3.37
C LEU A 150 -6.16 -5.29 -1.85
N LEU A 151 -6.65 -4.18 -1.32
CA LEU A 151 -6.70 -3.93 0.12
C LEU A 151 -7.62 -4.92 0.83
N ALA A 152 -8.79 -5.22 0.25
CA ALA A 152 -9.70 -6.24 0.78
C ALA A 152 -9.04 -7.62 0.80
N ALA A 153 -8.30 -8.01 -0.24
CA ALA A 153 -7.54 -9.25 -0.29
C ALA A 153 -6.45 -9.31 0.81
N VAL A 154 -5.76 -8.20 1.07
CA VAL A 154 -4.78 -8.10 2.18
C VAL A 154 -5.47 -8.31 3.53
N CYS A 155 -6.63 -7.68 3.76
CA CYS A 155 -7.42 -7.83 4.97
C CYS A 155 -7.85 -9.30 5.19
N VAL A 156 -8.46 -9.90 4.17
CA VAL A 156 -8.95 -11.29 4.22
C VAL A 156 -7.80 -12.28 4.42
N SER A 157 -6.70 -12.12 3.70
CA SER A 157 -5.51 -12.97 3.84
C SER A 157 -4.93 -12.91 5.26
N TRP A 158 -4.87 -11.72 5.84
CA TRP A 158 -4.43 -11.54 7.22
C TRP A 158 -5.39 -12.21 8.21
N ALA A 159 -6.70 -12.03 8.04
CA ALA A 159 -7.72 -12.63 8.89
C ALA A 159 -7.69 -14.15 8.85
N ILE A 160 -7.54 -14.75 7.65
CA ILE A 160 -7.40 -16.20 7.48
C ILE A 160 -6.13 -16.71 8.18
N SER A 161 -5.01 -16.01 8.02
CA SER A 161 -3.74 -16.39 8.65
C SER A 161 -3.83 -16.33 10.17
N PHE A 162 -4.50 -15.32 10.71
CA PHE A 162 -4.74 -15.17 12.13
C PHE A 162 -5.67 -16.27 12.67
N ALA A 163 -6.80 -16.50 12.01
CA ALA A 163 -7.75 -17.55 12.38
C ALA A 163 -7.09 -18.94 12.31
N GLY A 164 -6.33 -19.22 11.26
CA GLY A 164 -5.61 -20.49 11.11
C GLY A 164 -4.60 -20.73 12.23
N ALA A 165 -3.88 -19.71 12.68
CA ALA A 165 -2.94 -19.83 13.80
C ALA A 165 -3.66 -20.12 15.12
N GLU A 166 -4.82 -19.51 15.38
CA GLU A 166 -5.61 -19.79 16.60
C GLU A 166 -6.23 -21.19 16.56
N VAL A 167 -6.76 -21.61 15.43
CA VAL A 167 -7.27 -22.96 15.23
C VAL A 167 -6.18 -24.01 15.44
N ALA A 168 -4.99 -23.81 14.89
CA ALA A 168 -3.84 -24.72 15.09
C ALA A 168 -3.43 -24.82 16.56
N LYS A 169 -3.45 -23.71 17.31
CA LYS A 169 -3.19 -23.72 18.77
C LYS A 169 -4.23 -24.55 19.53
N LEU A 170 -5.51 -24.43 19.18
CA LEU A 170 -6.59 -25.17 19.82
C LEU A 170 -6.47 -26.69 19.58
N PHE A 171 -6.19 -27.09 18.34
CA PHE A 171 -5.98 -28.53 18.02
C PHE A 171 -4.69 -29.08 18.60
N GLY A 172 -3.59 -28.31 18.59
CA GLY A 172 -2.33 -28.75 19.22
C GLY A 172 -2.46 -28.94 20.72
N LYS A 173 -3.25 -28.12 21.42
CA LYS A 173 -3.52 -28.24 22.84
C LYS A 173 -4.36 -29.49 23.16
N LYS A 174 -5.31 -29.84 22.28
CA LYS A 174 -6.12 -31.06 22.42
C LYS A 174 -5.27 -32.34 22.33
N GLN A 175 -4.37 -32.43 21.37
CA GLN A 175 -3.47 -33.57 21.21
C GLN A 175 -2.52 -33.75 22.41
N GLN A 176 -1.98 -32.66 22.96
CA GLN A 176 -1.13 -32.76 24.17
C GLN A 176 -1.89 -33.25 25.38
N THR A 177 -3.16 -32.86 25.52
CA THR A 177 -4.00 -33.34 26.65
C THR A 177 -4.31 -34.84 26.53
N GLU A 178 -4.64 -35.32 25.34
CA GLU A 178 -4.90 -36.75 25.11
C GLU A 178 -3.66 -37.64 25.34
N VAL A 179 -2.48 -37.18 24.88
CA VAL A 179 -1.22 -37.90 25.11
C VAL A 179 -0.85 -37.93 26.59
N SER A 180 -1.12 -36.88 27.36
CA SER A 180 -0.83 -36.80 28.76
C SER A 180 -1.75 -37.72 29.57
N VAL A 181 -3.03 -37.81 29.22
CA VAL A 181 -4.01 -38.73 29.86
C VAL A 181 -3.67 -40.17 29.53
N GLY A 182 -3.32 -40.50 28.29
CA GLY A 182 -2.91 -41.85 27.90
C GLY A 182 -1.64 -42.33 28.61
N LYS A 183 -0.66 -41.44 28.85
CA LYS A 183 0.55 -41.76 29.63
C LYS A 183 0.24 -42.03 31.13
N LYS A 184 -0.69 -41.27 31.72
CA LYS A 184 -1.08 -41.41 33.11
C LYS A 184 -1.85 -42.72 33.33
N SER A 185 -2.73 -43.12 32.41
CA SER A 185 -3.47 -44.37 32.44
C SER A 185 -2.55 -45.60 32.32
N ARG A 186 -1.52 -45.57 31.45
CA ARG A 186 -0.52 -46.65 31.32
C ARG A 186 0.31 -46.86 32.59
N LYS A 187 0.69 -45.79 33.30
CA LYS A 187 1.44 -45.89 34.55
C LYS A 187 0.62 -46.56 35.68
N VAL A 188 -0.68 -46.31 35.72
CA VAL A 188 -1.57 -46.93 36.75
C VAL A 188 -1.74 -48.43 36.52
N VAL A 189 -1.81 -48.89 35.27
CA VAL A 189 -1.95 -50.32 34.93
C VAL A 189 -0.67 -51.09 35.23
N THR A 190 0.51 -50.53 35.00
CA THR A 190 1.80 -51.19 35.29
C THR A 190 2.03 -51.36 36.78
N THR A 191 1.59 -50.43 37.63
CA THR A 191 1.75 -50.53 39.11
C THR A 191 0.76 -51.48 39.75
N ALA A 192 -0.34 -51.86 39.09
CA ALA A 192 -1.32 -52.84 39.59
C ALA A 192 -0.97 -54.30 39.24
N SER A 193 -0.01 -54.52 38.31
CA SER A 193 0.42 -55.89 37.89
C SER A 193 1.57 -56.44 38.72
N ASP A 194 2.23 -55.62 39.55
CA ASP A 194 3.39 -56.03 40.38
C ASP A 194 3.03 -56.23 41.85
N LYS A 195 1.77 -56.54 42.18
CA LYS A 195 1.29 -57.00 43.48
C LYS A 195 0.58 -58.29 43.30
#